data_a32c828a60590e6e65b2361cb643d004
#
_entry.id   a32c828a60590e6e65b2361cb643d004
#
_cell.length_a   1.000
_cell.length_b   1.000
_cell.length_c   1.000
_cell.angle_alpha   90.00
_cell.angle_beta   90.00
_cell.angle_gamma   90.00
#
_symmetry.space_group_name_H-M   'P 1'
#
loop_
_entity.id
_entity.type
_entity.pdbx_description
1 polymer ?
#
loop_
_entity_poly.entity_id
_entity_poly.type
_entity_poly.pdbx_seq_one_letter_code
_entity_poly.pdbx_strand_id
1 'polypeptide(L)'
;MDHQPRLERLLIGLRGLGLLRAWPLGDEAEAESQLVAIADMLAHRDDPPMNEVLELREYDHANGYEAWSETYDEPGNALIDVEEGALRPILAALAVGDAADVACGTGRLSAILCDLGHRVAGIDPSEAMLDRARAKGMPAEFRVGSFDALPLADDSVDLVTCGLALTHSRALQPAIAEFVRVLRPGGCVVTTDIHPIAVATGGAQALFRRVDGSRGVTVNYQHWVSDYVRACTDAGLVIERCEEPVVDEGFKTGLGSDDVRAAADLGLTGLPLLLIWVLRAP
;
A
#
# COMPACT_ATOMS: atom_id res chain seq x y z
N MET A 1 21.15 1.81 4.37
CA MET A 1 21.87 0.84 5.26
C MET A 1 21.40 -0.55 4.88
N ASP A 2 22.28 -1.53 4.91
CA ASP A 2 21.86 -2.92 4.60
C ASP A 2 21.32 -3.56 5.86
N HIS A 3 20.09 -4.09 5.77
CA HIS A 3 19.43 -4.78 6.85
C HIS A 3 19.49 -6.29 6.59
N GLN A 4 19.75 -7.05 7.64
CA GLN A 4 19.84 -8.50 7.57
C GLN A 4 18.90 -9.16 8.61
N PRO A 5 17.57 -8.94 8.48
CA PRO A 5 16.62 -9.60 9.38
C PRO A 5 16.59 -11.11 9.11
N ARG A 6 16.49 -11.90 10.19
CA ARG A 6 16.30 -13.35 10.09
C ARG A 6 14.81 -13.66 9.99
N LEU A 7 14.47 -14.67 9.20
CA LEU A 7 13.09 -15.11 8.97
C LEU A 7 12.38 -15.50 10.29
N GLU A 8 13.11 -16.10 11.24
CA GLU A 8 12.58 -16.48 12.55
C GLU A 8 11.84 -15.31 13.26
N ARG A 9 12.39 -14.07 13.14
CA ARG A 9 11.84 -12.90 13.84
C ARG A 9 10.47 -12.51 13.30
N LEU A 10 10.29 -12.61 11.98
CA LEU A 10 9.01 -12.36 11.34
C LEU A 10 7.98 -13.40 11.79
N LEU A 11 8.33 -14.68 11.74
CA LEU A 11 7.43 -15.78 12.07
C LEU A 11 7.00 -15.75 13.55
N ILE A 12 7.97 -15.58 14.46
CA ILE A 12 7.68 -15.45 15.89
C ILE A 12 6.83 -14.21 16.17
N GLY A 13 7.10 -13.09 15.48
CA GLY A 13 6.31 -11.86 15.60
C GLY A 13 4.86 -12.04 15.19
N LEU A 14 4.60 -12.67 14.04
CA LEU A 14 3.25 -12.97 13.55
C LEU A 14 2.49 -13.91 14.49
N ARG A 15 3.13 -14.98 14.98
CA ARG A 15 2.53 -15.88 15.97
C ARG A 15 2.31 -15.21 17.31
N GLY A 16 3.22 -14.33 17.75
CA GLY A 16 3.05 -13.51 18.94
C GLY A 16 1.86 -12.56 18.85
N LEU A 17 1.57 -12.02 17.67
CA LEU A 17 0.36 -11.23 17.43
C LEU A 17 -0.91 -12.10 17.53
N GLY A 18 -0.89 -13.31 16.98
CA GLY A 18 -1.97 -14.29 17.16
C GLY A 18 -2.21 -14.63 18.63
N LEU A 19 -1.14 -14.92 19.39
CA LEU A 19 -1.20 -15.18 20.82
C LEU A 19 -1.79 -14.01 21.61
N LEU A 20 -1.37 -12.77 21.30
CA LEU A 20 -1.88 -11.58 21.96
C LEU A 20 -3.40 -11.40 21.72
N ARG A 21 -3.88 -11.78 20.54
CA ARG A 21 -5.30 -11.70 20.18
C ARG A 21 -6.13 -12.80 20.82
N ALA A 22 -5.59 -14.00 20.98
CA ALA A 22 -6.26 -15.12 21.63
C ALA A 22 -6.47 -14.90 23.16
N TRP A 23 -5.52 -14.19 23.80
CA TRP A 23 -5.50 -14.00 25.24
C TRP A 23 -6.78 -13.41 25.86
N PRO A 24 -7.36 -12.27 25.37
CA PRO A 24 -8.54 -11.68 25.99
C PRO A 24 -9.84 -12.47 25.72
N LEU A 25 -9.85 -13.33 24.71
CA LEU A 25 -11.01 -14.13 24.31
C LEU A 25 -11.07 -15.48 25.04
N GLY A 26 -10.03 -15.83 25.81
CA GLY A 26 -9.94 -17.08 26.53
C GLY A 26 -9.83 -18.30 25.63
N ASP A 27 -9.31 -18.15 24.42
CA ASP A 27 -9.04 -19.28 23.52
C ASP A 27 -7.73 -19.96 23.93
N GLU A 28 -7.81 -20.75 24.98
CA GLU A 28 -6.68 -21.48 25.56
C GLU A 28 -6.07 -22.47 24.54
N ALA A 29 -6.90 -23.08 23.68
CA ALA A 29 -6.41 -24.05 22.70
C ALA A 29 -5.56 -23.36 21.63
N GLU A 30 -6.01 -22.22 21.14
CA GLU A 30 -5.26 -21.40 20.18
C GLU A 30 -4.00 -20.82 20.82
N ALA A 31 -4.10 -20.28 22.03
CA ALA A 31 -2.96 -19.75 22.76
C ALA A 31 -1.86 -20.81 22.97
N GLU A 32 -2.24 -22.01 23.42
CA GLU A 32 -1.28 -23.13 23.60
C GLU A 32 -0.67 -23.56 22.26
N SER A 33 -1.45 -23.61 21.18
CA SER A 33 -0.96 -23.92 19.82
C SER A 33 0.13 -22.94 19.40
N GLN A 34 -0.07 -21.62 19.64
CA GLN A 34 0.92 -20.60 19.30
C GLN A 34 2.18 -20.72 20.17
N LEU A 35 2.03 -20.99 21.48
CA LEU A 35 3.17 -21.19 22.38
C LEU A 35 4.02 -22.39 21.99
N VAL A 36 3.39 -23.51 21.65
CA VAL A 36 4.09 -24.71 21.17
C VAL A 36 4.86 -24.42 19.88
N ALA A 37 4.21 -23.76 18.91
CA ALA A 37 4.85 -23.40 17.66
C ALA A 37 6.03 -22.42 17.85
N ILE A 38 5.90 -21.42 18.70
CA ILE A 38 7.00 -20.49 19.04
C ILE A 38 8.15 -21.24 19.71
N ALA A 39 7.85 -22.14 20.65
CA ALA A 39 8.87 -22.94 21.33
C ALA A 39 9.65 -23.83 20.35
N ASP A 40 8.95 -24.47 19.39
CA ASP A 40 9.58 -25.27 18.33
C ASP A 40 10.48 -24.40 17.44
N MET A 41 10.00 -23.24 16.99
CA MET A 41 10.79 -22.29 16.20
C MET A 41 12.07 -21.85 16.95
N LEU A 42 11.98 -21.60 18.25
CA LEU A 42 13.13 -21.23 19.07
C LEU A 42 14.12 -22.39 19.23
N ALA A 43 13.63 -23.62 19.35
CA ALA A 43 14.48 -24.81 19.44
C ALA A 43 15.26 -25.07 18.16
N HIS A 44 14.69 -24.74 16.98
CA HIS A 44 15.27 -24.97 15.66
C HIS A 44 15.74 -23.65 14.98
N ARG A 45 15.95 -22.59 15.76
CA ARG A 45 16.27 -21.25 15.24
C ARG A 45 17.55 -21.16 14.39
N ASP A 46 18.46 -22.11 14.55
CA ASP A 46 19.71 -22.17 13.80
C ASP A 46 19.66 -23.14 12.61
N ASP A 47 18.50 -23.78 12.39
CA ASP A 47 18.24 -24.68 11.27
C ASP A 47 17.46 -23.95 10.14
N PRO A 48 17.61 -24.39 8.87
CA PRO A 48 16.75 -23.87 7.78
C PRO A 48 15.27 -24.28 7.98
N PRO A 49 14.31 -23.42 7.64
CA PRO A 49 14.47 -22.06 7.09
C PRO A 49 14.61 -20.96 8.15
N MET A 50 14.56 -21.28 9.45
CA MET A 50 14.56 -20.29 10.54
C MET A 50 15.82 -19.41 10.54
N ASN A 51 16.97 -19.98 10.20
CA ASN A 51 18.24 -19.26 10.13
C ASN A 51 18.41 -18.43 8.84
N GLU A 52 17.45 -18.47 7.92
CA GLU A 52 17.52 -17.70 6.67
C GLU A 52 17.62 -16.20 6.98
N VAL A 53 18.63 -15.58 6.41
CA VAL A 53 18.86 -14.12 6.49
C VAL A 53 18.34 -13.49 5.21
N LEU A 54 17.43 -12.51 5.38
CA LEU A 54 16.96 -11.71 4.27
C LEU A 54 17.91 -10.52 4.08
N GLU A 55 18.73 -10.58 3.03
CA GLU A 55 19.54 -9.42 2.66
C GLU A 55 18.65 -8.35 2.02
N LEU A 56 18.42 -7.27 2.75
CA LEU A 56 17.58 -6.16 2.33
C LEU A 56 18.43 -4.90 2.17
N ARG A 57 18.43 -4.33 0.96
CA ARG A 57 19.01 -3.02 0.71
C ARG A 57 17.93 -1.96 0.87
N GLU A 58 18.21 -0.99 1.73
CA GLU A 58 17.32 0.18 1.91
C GLU A 58 17.52 1.17 0.76
N TYR A 59 16.41 1.65 0.23
CA TYR A 59 16.36 2.68 -0.80
C TYR A 59 15.51 3.86 -0.31
N ASP A 60 15.87 5.07 -0.73
CA ASP A 60 14.91 6.17 -0.71
C ASP A 60 13.79 5.90 -1.75
N HIS A 61 12.69 6.63 -1.64
CA HIS A 61 11.51 6.35 -2.46
C HIS A 61 11.77 6.47 -3.96
N ALA A 62 12.49 7.52 -4.39
CA ALA A 62 12.76 7.74 -5.81
C ALA A 62 13.60 6.61 -6.42
N ASN A 63 14.73 6.29 -5.80
CA ASN A 63 15.63 5.22 -6.25
C ASN A 63 15.03 3.82 -6.05
N GLY A 64 14.17 3.65 -5.04
CA GLY A 64 13.50 2.39 -4.76
C GLY A 64 12.49 2.02 -5.84
N TYR A 65 11.63 2.95 -6.22
CA TYR A 65 10.66 2.71 -7.28
C TYR A 65 11.29 2.61 -8.66
N GLU A 66 12.37 3.35 -8.93
CA GLU A 66 13.17 3.15 -10.14
C GLU A 66 13.72 1.72 -10.20
N ALA A 67 14.33 1.24 -9.10
CA ALA A 67 14.88 -0.11 -9.04
C ALA A 67 13.81 -1.22 -9.06
N TRP A 68 12.59 -0.92 -8.60
CA TRP A 68 11.47 -1.86 -8.58
C TRP A 68 10.70 -1.90 -9.91
N SER A 69 10.78 -0.86 -10.72
CA SER A 69 9.96 -0.70 -11.93
C SER A 69 9.93 -1.94 -12.83
N GLU A 70 11.03 -2.67 -12.95
CA GLU A 70 11.16 -3.83 -13.84
C GLU A 70 10.33 -5.04 -13.40
N THR A 71 10.07 -5.18 -12.08
CA THR A 71 9.35 -6.32 -11.49
C THR A 71 8.04 -5.91 -10.81
N TYR A 72 7.69 -4.62 -10.86
CA TYR A 72 6.55 -4.06 -10.13
C TYR A 72 5.20 -4.71 -10.52
N ASP A 73 5.02 -5.01 -11.80
CA ASP A 73 3.80 -5.62 -12.34
C ASP A 73 3.81 -7.17 -12.26
N GLU A 74 4.83 -7.79 -11.65
CA GLU A 74 4.82 -9.24 -11.44
C GLU A 74 3.67 -9.63 -10.49
N PRO A 75 2.96 -10.74 -10.79
CA PRO A 75 1.84 -11.19 -9.96
C PRO A 75 2.29 -11.61 -8.57
N GLY A 76 1.43 -11.47 -7.58
CA GLY A 76 1.65 -11.98 -6.22
C GLY A 76 1.71 -10.90 -5.13
N ASN A 77 1.43 -9.64 -5.45
CA ASN A 77 1.21 -8.61 -4.44
C ASN A 77 -0.28 -8.60 -4.02
N ALA A 78 -0.60 -9.39 -3.01
CA ALA A 78 -1.96 -9.54 -2.51
C ALA A 78 -2.57 -8.23 -2.00
N LEU A 79 -1.76 -7.25 -1.60
CA LEU A 79 -2.25 -5.93 -1.20
C LEU A 79 -2.91 -5.20 -2.38
N ILE A 80 -2.33 -5.34 -3.57
CA ILE A 80 -2.89 -4.79 -4.82
C ILE A 80 -4.22 -5.46 -5.16
N ASP A 81 -4.31 -6.78 -5.02
CA ASP A 81 -5.55 -7.52 -5.33
C ASP A 81 -6.70 -7.07 -4.41
N VAL A 82 -6.43 -6.91 -3.11
CA VAL A 82 -7.42 -6.39 -2.13
C VAL A 82 -7.81 -4.96 -2.46
N GLU A 83 -6.84 -4.11 -2.78
CA GLU A 83 -7.08 -2.71 -3.13
C GLU A 83 -7.95 -2.58 -4.39
N GLU A 84 -7.62 -3.28 -5.47
CA GLU A 84 -8.40 -3.21 -6.71
C GLU A 84 -9.83 -3.72 -6.51
N GLY A 85 -10.00 -4.80 -5.75
CA GLY A 85 -11.31 -5.34 -5.43
C GLY A 85 -12.21 -4.32 -4.69
N ALA A 86 -11.62 -3.56 -3.77
CA ALA A 86 -12.34 -2.53 -3.03
C ALA A 86 -12.55 -1.24 -3.85
N LEU A 87 -11.56 -0.83 -4.66
CA LEU A 87 -11.62 0.43 -5.41
C LEU A 87 -12.53 0.39 -6.62
N ARG A 88 -12.57 -0.71 -7.39
CA ARG A 88 -13.36 -0.78 -8.63
C ARG A 88 -14.84 -0.39 -8.44
N PRO A 89 -15.59 -0.89 -7.44
CA PRO A 89 -16.96 -0.47 -7.22
C PRO A 89 -17.09 0.99 -6.78
N ILE A 90 -16.12 1.53 -6.03
CA ILE A 90 -16.09 2.93 -5.63
C ILE A 90 -15.92 3.83 -6.85
N LEU A 91 -14.90 3.56 -7.67
CA LEU A 91 -14.61 4.35 -8.87
C LEU A 91 -15.72 4.26 -9.91
N ALA A 92 -16.32 3.07 -10.09
CA ALA A 92 -17.43 2.86 -11.02
C ALA A 92 -18.72 3.62 -10.65
N ALA A 93 -18.86 4.01 -9.39
CA ALA A 93 -20.01 4.79 -8.92
C ALA A 93 -19.84 6.31 -9.11
N LEU A 94 -18.64 6.77 -9.49
CA LEU A 94 -18.35 8.20 -9.70
C LEU A 94 -18.72 8.65 -11.11
N ALA A 95 -19.01 9.94 -11.26
CA ALA A 95 -19.26 10.52 -12.57
C ALA A 95 -17.97 10.52 -13.41
N VAL A 96 -18.09 10.14 -14.67
CA VAL A 96 -16.97 10.15 -15.62
C VAL A 96 -16.58 11.59 -15.96
N GLY A 97 -15.28 11.88 -15.97
CA GLY A 97 -14.76 13.22 -16.23
C GLY A 97 -13.24 13.22 -16.43
N ASP A 98 -12.60 14.36 -16.17
CA ASP A 98 -11.14 14.48 -16.17
C ASP A 98 -10.60 13.91 -14.85
N ALA A 99 -9.63 13.01 -14.91
CA ALA A 99 -9.06 12.36 -13.74
C ALA A 99 -7.54 12.50 -13.70
N ALA A 100 -7.00 12.81 -12.52
CA ALA A 100 -5.58 12.73 -12.22
C ALA A 100 -5.30 11.48 -11.40
N ASP A 101 -4.45 10.59 -11.91
CA ASP A 101 -3.92 9.45 -11.17
C ASP A 101 -2.54 9.84 -10.64
N VAL A 102 -2.47 10.19 -9.35
CA VAL A 102 -1.29 10.76 -8.70
C VAL A 102 -0.46 9.67 -8.05
N ALA A 103 0.86 9.72 -8.26
CA ALA A 103 1.79 8.63 -7.99
C ALA A 103 1.34 7.34 -8.71
N CYS A 104 1.07 7.47 -10.01
CA CYS A 104 0.41 6.43 -10.81
C CYS A 104 1.28 5.18 -11.02
N GLY A 105 2.58 5.24 -10.75
CA GLY A 105 3.51 4.14 -10.97
C GLY A 105 3.46 3.64 -12.41
N THR A 106 3.26 2.35 -12.57
CA THR A 106 3.10 1.70 -13.89
C THR A 106 1.70 1.87 -14.51
N GLY A 107 0.85 2.75 -13.95
CA GLY A 107 -0.46 3.09 -14.50
C GLY A 107 -1.58 2.10 -14.18
N ARG A 108 -1.52 1.40 -13.07
CA ARG A 108 -2.52 0.41 -12.65
C ARG A 108 -3.91 1.04 -12.44
N LEU A 109 -4.00 2.08 -11.62
CA LEU A 109 -5.26 2.82 -11.42
C LEU A 109 -5.62 3.63 -12.67
N SER A 110 -4.64 4.17 -13.39
CA SER A 110 -4.87 4.82 -14.69
C SER A 110 -5.62 3.91 -15.66
N ALA A 111 -5.27 2.62 -15.74
CA ALA A 111 -5.96 1.65 -16.58
C ALA A 111 -7.43 1.47 -16.17
N ILE A 112 -7.69 1.32 -14.86
CA ILE A 112 -9.06 1.21 -14.33
C ILE A 112 -9.88 2.45 -14.69
N LEU A 113 -9.31 3.64 -14.53
CA LEU A 113 -9.99 4.90 -14.86
C LEU A 113 -10.27 5.04 -16.35
N CYS A 114 -9.32 4.63 -17.21
CA CYS A 114 -9.54 4.60 -18.67
C CYS A 114 -10.66 3.63 -19.06
N ASP A 115 -10.69 2.43 -18.47
CA ASP A 115 -11.74 1.42 -18.71
C ASP A 115 -13.13 1.94 -18.27
N LEU A 116 -13.19 2.79 -17.24
CA LEU A 116 -14.40 3.45 -16.78
C LEU A 116 -14.78 4.68 -17.65
N GLY A 117 -13.94 5.08 -18.61
CA GLY A 117 -14.21 6.14 -19.56
C GLY A 117 -13.70 7.54 -19.15
N HIS A 118 -12.90 7.66 -18.10
CA HIS A 118 -12.29 8.92 -17.71
C HIS A 118 -11.19 9.36 -18.70
N ARG A 119 -10.97 10.67 -18.82
CA ARG A 119 -9.77 11.24 -19.44
C ARG A 119 -8.68 11.33 -18.40
N VAL A 120 -7.64 10.53 -18.52
CA VAL A 120 -6.67 10.29 -17.44
C VAL A 120 -5.35 11.01 -17.71
N ALA A 121 -4.88 11.76 -16.70
CA ALA A 121 -3.50 12.22 -16.57
C ALA A 121 -2.84 11.45 -15.43
N GLY A 122 -1.87 10.58 -15.74
CA GLY A 122 -1.05 9.88 -14.76
C GLY A 122 0.18 10.70 -14.41
N ILE A 123 0.45 10.89 -13.14
CA ILE A 123 1.59 11.67 -12.64
C ILE A 123 2.43 10.78 -11.71
N ASP A 124 3.72 10.69 -11.97
CA ASP A 124 4.67 9.95 -11.12
C ASP A 124 6.04 10.62 -11.16
N PRO A 125 6.82 10.63 -10.08
CA PRO A 125 8.18 11.18 -10.09
C PRO A 125 9.19 10.29 -10.82
N SER A 126 8.92 8.99 -11.00
CA SER A 126 9.82 8.02 -11.63
C SER A 126 9.53 7.89 -13.13
N GLU A 127 10.48 8.36 -13.97
CA GLU A 127 10.37 8.17 -15.41
C GLU A 127 10.36 6.68 -15.78
N ALA A 128 11.10 5.83 -15.06
CA ALA A 128 11.12 4.39 -15.32
C ALA A 128 9.72 3.75 -15.09
N MET A 129 8.97 4.21 -14.09
CA MET A 129 7.58 3.80 -13.87
C MET A 129 6.68 4.28 -15.01
N LEU A 130 6.80 5.55 -15.41
CA LEU A 130 6.02 6.13 -16.50
C LEU A 130 6.29 5.47 -17.85
N ASP A 131 7.52 5.05 -18.12
CA ASP A 131 7.84 4.30 -19.34
C ASP A 131 7.11 2.96 -19.38
N ARG A 132 6.97 2.28 -18.24
CA ARG A 132 6.16 1.06 -18.12
C ARG A 132 4.68 1.36 -18.34
N ALA A 133 4.16 2.45 -17.78
CA ALA A 133 2.79 2.87 -17.98
C ALA A 133 2.49 3.17 -19.46
N ARG A 134 3.37 3.93 -20.14
CA ARG A 134 3.27 4.24 -21.57
C ARG A 134 3.32 2.99 -22.44
N ALA A 135 4.17 2.02 -22.09
CA ALA A 135 4.32 0.77 -22.82
C ALA A 135 3.04 -0.10 -22.83
N LYS A 136 2.14 0.10 -21.85
CA LYS A 136 0.83 -0.58 -21.81
C LYS A 136 -0.16 -0.06 -22.87
N GLY A 137 0.11 1.10 -23.51
CA GLY A 137 -0.68 1.63 -24.62
C GLY A 137 -2.10 2.10 -24.26
N MET A 138 -2.37 2.36 -22.98
CA MET A 138 -3.66 2.90 -22.54
C MET A 138 -3.85 4.36 -23.00
N PRO A 139 -5.08 4.84 -23.18
CA PRO A 139 -5.37 6.21 -23.63
C PRO A 139 -5.27 7.22 -22.49
N ALA A 140 -4.09 7.32 -21.88
CA ALA A 140 -3.78 8.24 -20.78
C ALA A 140 -2.54 9.08 -21.12
N GLU A 141 -2.47 10.29 -20.60
CA GLU A 141 -1.29 11.13 -20.66
C GLU A 141 -0.44 10.89 -19.41
N PHE A 142 0.88 10.67 -19.57
CA PHE A 142 1.80 10.44 -18.46
C PHE A 142 2.82 11.57 -18.35
N ARG A 143 2.90 12.18 -17.15
CA ARG A 143 3.74 13.35 -16.87
C ARG A 143 4.59 13.11 -15.62
N VAL A 144 5.84 13.57 -15.66
CA VAL A 144 6.71 13.59 -14.47
C VAL A 144 6.21 14.67 -13.51
N GLY A 145 6.06 14.32 -12.24
CA GLY A 145 5.64 15.23 -11.18
C GLY A 145 5.52 14.49 -9.85
N SER A 146 5.42 15.22 -8.76
CA SER A 146 5.23 14.66 -7.42
C SER A 146 3.85 15.03 -6.87
N PHE A 147 3.38 14.29 -5.88
CA PHE A 147 2.06 14.52 -5.26
C PHE A 147 1.98 15.86 -4.52
N ASP A 148 3.09 16.49 -4.18
CA ASP A 148 3.20 17.80 -3.53
C ASP A 148 3.50 18.96 -4.50
N ALA A 149 3.61 18.67 -5.80
CA ALA A 149 3.81 19.62 -6.88
C ALA A 149 3.28 19.07 -8.22
N LEU A 150 1.96 19.02 -8.37
CA LEU A 150 1.30 18.45 -9.54
C LEU A 150 1.44 19.35 -10.78
N PRO A 151 1.87 18.82 -11.95
CA PRO A 151 1.99 19.56 -13.20
C PRO A 151 0.63 19.74 -13.88
N LEU A 152 -0.38 20.17 -13.10
CA LEU A 152 -1.74 20.41 -13.51
C LEU A 152 -2.15 21.84 -13.12
N ALA A 153 -3.05 22.43 -13.90
CA ALA A 153 -3.65 23.72 -13.56
C ALA A 153 -4.63 23.60 -12.39
N ASP A 154 -4.91 24.72 -11.73
CA ASP A 154 -5.97 24.80 -10.74
C ASP A 154 -7.31 24.46 -11.41
N ASP A 155 -8.24 23.86 -10.67
CA ASP A 155 -9.61 23.54 -11.11
C ASP A 155 -9.67 22.79 -12.45
N SER A 156 -8.74 21.85 -12.69
CA SER A 156 -8.58 21.20 -14.00
C SER A 156 -9.13 19.79 -14.08
N VAL A 157 -9.37 19.11 -12.95
CA VAL A 157 -9.85 17.73 -12.91
C VAL A 157 -11.10 17.56 -12.03
N ASP A 158 -11.88 16.52 -12.30
CA ASP A 158 -13.08 16.16 -11.53
C ASP A 158 -12.79 15.10 -10.48
N LEU A 159 -11.73 14.31 -10.70
CA LEU A 159 -11.32 13.21 -9.84
C LEU A 159 -9.80 13.20 -9.66
N VAL A 160 -9.36 13.02 -8.44
CA VAL A 160 -7.98 12.67 -8.09
C VAL A 160 -7.97 11.27 -7.49
N THR A 161 -7.14 10.36 -8.04
CA THR A 161 -6.80 9.10 -7.38
C THR A 161 -5.34 9.11 -6.91
N CYS A 162 -5.06 8.47 -5.77
CA CYS A 162 -3.71 8.28 -5.27
C CYS A 162 -3.67 6.94 -4.50
N GLY A 163 -3.06 5.93 -5.07
CA GLY A 163 -3.07 4.57 -4.53
C GLY A 163 -1.75 4.17 -3.90
N LEU A 164 -1.76 3.78 -2.62
CA LEU A 164 -0.62 3.21 -1.87
C LEU A 164 0.65 4.10 -1.90
N ALA A 165 0.49 5.42 -1.87
CA ALA A 165 1.62 6.32 -2.08
C ALA A 165 1.85 7.35 -0.96
N LEU A 166 0.81 7.81 -0.26
CA LEU A 166 0.96 8.85 0.76
C LEU A 166 1.77 8.39 1.98
N THR A 167 1.79 7.08 2.25
CA THR A 167 2.68 6.47 3.24
C THR A 167 4.17 6.71 2.95
N HIS A 168 4.54 7.11 1.74
CA HIS A 168 5.90 7.49 1.39
C HIS A 168 6.21 8.97 1.65
N SER A 169 5.21 9.77 2.01
CA SER A 169 5.39 11.17 2.40
C SER A 169 5.65 11.31 3.90
N ARG A 170 6.53 12.23 4.28
CA ARG A 170 6.72 12.60 5.70
C ARG A 170 5.53 13.38 6.27
N ALA A 171 4.77 14.05 5.41
CA ALA A 171 3.62 14.88 5.79
C ALA A 171 2.53 14.80 4.73
N LEU A 172 1.28 14.65 5.14
CA LEU A 172 0.13 14.53 4.24
C LEU A 172 -0.30 15.87 3.64
N GLN A 173 -0.12 16.96 4.39
CA GLN A 173 -0.68 18.28 4.06
C GLN A 173 -0.28 18.80 2.69
N PRO A 174 0.99 18.74 2.23
CA PRO A 174 1.35 19.24 0.91
C PRO A 174 0.63 18.50 -0.22
N ALA A 175 0.52 17.18 -0.14
CA ALA A 175 -0.18 16.37 -1.13
C ALA A 175 -1.68 16.69 -1.16
N ILE A 176 -2.31 16.74 0.02
CA ILE A 176 -3.75 17.04 0.13
C ILE A 176 -4.05 18.45 -0.39
N ALA A 177 -3.18 19.43 -0.14
CA ALA A 177 -3.34 20.80 -0.67
C ALA A 177 -3.29 20.82 -2.20
N GLU A 178 -2.37 20.07 -2.82
CA GLU A 178 -2.30 19.95 -4.27
C GLU A 178 -3.52 19.23 -4.87
N PHE A 179 -4.04 18.19 -4.19
CA PHE A 179 -5.26 17.52 -4.62
C PHE A 179 -6.44 18.50 -4.65
N VAL A 180 -6.59 19.33 -3.60
CA VAL A 180 -7.63 20.36 -3.56
C VAL A 180 -7.41 21.42 -4.66
N ARG A 181 -6.17 21.88 -4.86
CA ARG A 181 -5.86 22.90 -5.87
C ARG A 181 -6.26 22.48 -7.28
N VAL A 182 -6.00 21.24 -7.66
CA VAL A 182 -6.27 20.78 -9.03
C VAL A 182 -7.73 20.36 -9.26
N LEU A 183 -8.48 20.09 -8.18
CA LEU A 183 -9.88 19.70 -8.27
C LEU A 183 -10.77 20.88 -8.59
N ARG A 184 -11.73 20.64 -9.49
CA ARG A 184 -12.88 21.55 -9.66
C ARG A 184 -13.75 21.54 -8.40
N PRO A 185 -14.49 22.65 -8.12
CA PRO A 185 -15.48 22.66 -7.03
C PRO A 185 -16.42 21.43 -7.12
N GLY A 186 -16.61 20.75 -6.00
CA GLY A 186 -17.38 19.51 -5.95
C GLY A 186 -16.69 18.26 -6.51
N GLY A 187 -15.43 18.36 -6.92
CA GLY A 187 -14.62 17.22 -7.36
C GLY A 187 -14.33 16.23 -6.23
N CYS A 188 -13.85 15.04 -6.58
CA CYS A 188 -13.66 13.93 -5.67
C CYS A 188 -12.19 13.55 -5.55
N VAL A 189 -11.73 13.17 -4.34
CA VAL A 189 -10.49 12.42 -4.13
C VAL A 189 -10.84 11.00 -3.71
N VAL A 190 -10.22 10.02 -4.35
CA VAL A 190 -10.21 8.64 -3.87
C VAL A 190 -8.77 8.25 -3.64
N THR A 191 -8.39 8.07 -2.39
CA THR A 191 -7.02 7.67 -2.03
C THR A 191 -7.01 6.43 -1.17
N THR A 192 -6.02 5.59 -1.42
CA THR A 192 -5.75 4.41 -0.60
C THR A 192 -4.37 4.50 -0.02
N ASP A 193 -4.21 3.87 1.13
CA ASP A 193 -2.89 3.73 1.72
C ASP A 193 -2.81 2.46 2.56
N ILE A 194 -1.59 2.09 2.95
CA ILE A 194 -1.37 1.02 3.91
C ILE A 194 -1.93 1.45 5.26
N HIS A 195 -2.74 0.58 5.85
CA HIS A 195 -3.35 0.89 7.15
C HIS A 195 -2.28 1.13 8.23
N PRO A 196 -2.45 2.17 9.07
CA PRO A 196 -1.46 2.51 10.11
C PRO A 196 -1.10 1.36 11.05
N ILE A 197 -2.02 0.45 11.36
CA ILE A 197 -1.72 -0.75 12.16
C ILE A 197 -0.70 -1.63 11.46
N ALA A 198 -0.82 -1.85 10.15
CA ALA A 198 0.11 -2.68 9.40
C ALA A 198 1.51 -2.06 9.34
N VAL A 199 1.61 -0.74 9.22
CA VAL A 199 2.90 -0.02 9.31
C VAL A 199 3.49 -0.12 10.71
N ALA A 200 2.67 0.16 11.76
CA ALA A 200 3.11 0.17 13.16
C ALA A 200 3.58 -1.20 13.65
N THR A 201 3.00 -2.28 13.16
CA THR A 201 3.42 -3.66 13.49
C THR A 201 4.65 -4.12 12.68
N GLY A 202 5.16 -3.28 11.77
CA GLY A 202 6.29 -3.62 10.90
C GLY A 202 5.95 -4.61 9.80
N GLY A 203 4.66 -5.00 9.67
CA GLY A 203 4.18 -6.00 8.71
C GLY A 203 4.05 -5.48 7.27
N ALA A 204 4.04 -4.17 7.08
CA ALA A 204 3.82 -3.57 5.77
C ALA A 204 4.94 -2.57 5.43
N GLN A 205 6.02 -3.09 4.89
CA GLN A 205 7.05 -2.31 4.23
C GLN A 205 6.99 -2.55 2.73
N ALA A 206 7.39 -1.58 1.92
CA ALA A 206 7.49 -1.76 0.47
C ALA A 206 8.72 -2.63 0.15
N LEU A 207 8.54 -3.94 0.30
CA LEU A 207 9.55 -4.96 -0.02
C LEU A 207 9.43 -5.33 -1.49
N PHE A 208 10.55 -5.38 -2.20
CA PHE A 208 10.55 -5.76 -3.61
C PHE A 208 11.75 -6.62 -3.98
N ARG A 209 11.61 -7.36 -5.08
CA ARG A 209 12.68 -8.13 -5.69
C ARG A 209 13.11 -7.44 -6.98
N ARG A 210 14.41 -7.38 -7.21
CA ARG A 210 14.99 -6.92 -8.46
C ARG A 210 15.20 -8.07 -9.43
N VAL A 211 15.43 -7.76 -10.70
CA VAL A 211 15.70 -8.75 -11.76
C VAL A 211 16.92 -9.62 -11.44
N ASP A 212 17.94 -9.07 -10.79
CA ASP A 212 19.12 -9.80 -10.35
C ASP A 212 18.88 -10.73 -9.13
N GLY A 213 17.63 -10.77 -8.63
CA GLY A 213 17.22 -11.57 -7.49
C GLY A 213 17.48 -10.90 -6.13
N SER A 214 18.19 -9.78 -6.08
CA SER A 214 18.40 -9.02 -4.84
C SER A 214 17.08 -8.41 -4.35
N ARG A 215 17.00 -8.12 -3.04
CA ARG A 215 15.80 -7.56 -2.42
C ARG A 215 16.05 -6.13 -1.96
N GLY A 216 15.07 -5.27 -2.21
CA GLY A 216 15.05 -3.89 -1.74
C GLY A 216 13.91 -3.63 -0.77
N VAL A 217 14.06 -2.58 0.01
CA VAL A 217 13.01 -2.07 0.87
C VAL A 217 12.98 -0.55 0.80
N THR A 218 11.77 0.01 0.70
CA THR A 218 11.48 1.43 0.91
C THR A 218 10.68 1.58 2.18
N VAL A 219 11.08 2.54 3.02
CA VAL A 219 10.47 2.75 4.33
C VAL A 219 9.13 3.47 4.18
N ASN A 220 8.11 3.00 4.88
CA ASN A 220 6.82 3.67 5.01
C ASN A 220 6.83 4.57 6.26
N TYR A 221 6.28 5.77 6.14
CA TYR A 221 6.06 6.67 7.27
C TYR A 221 4.72 6.35 7.93
N GLN A 222 4.71 6.43 9.26
CA GLN A 222 3.51 6.22 10.04
C GLN A 222 2.60 7.44 9.98
N HIS A 223 1.39 7.26 9.44
CA HIS A 223 0.31 8.24 9.50
C HIS A 223 -0.91 7.59 10.14
N TRP A 224 -1.33 8.09 11.30
CA TRP A 224 -2.54 7.60 11.94
C TRP A 224 -3.79 8.05 11.19
N VAL A 225 -4.91 7.35 11.34
CA VAL A 225 -6.21 7.75 10.79
C VAL A 225 -6.54 9.21 11.14
N SER A 226 -6.20 9.65 12.36
CA SER A 226 -6.36 11.03 12.80
C SER A 226 -5.51 12.05 12.04
N ASP A 227 -4.37 11.64 11.47
CA ASP A 227 -3.53 12.53 10.66
C ASP A 227 -4.15 12.76 9.30
N TYR A 228 -4.74 11.73 8.68
CA TYR A 228 -5.54 11.86 7.46
C TYR A 228 -6.77 12.73 7.69
N VAL A 229 -7.56 12.46 8.75
CA VAL A 229 -8.73 13.28 9.09
C VAL A 229 -8.35 14.74 9.20
N ARG A 230 -7.27 15.05 9.94
CA ARG A 230 -6.80 16.43 10.12
C ARG A 230 -6.36 17.06 8.80
N ALA A 231 -5.51 16.37 8.04
CA ALA A 231 -5.01 16.91 6.76
C ALA A 231 -6.16 17.21 5.79
N CYS A 232 -7.15 16.32 5.69
CA CYS A 232 -8.30 16.50 4.80
C CYS A 232 -9.22 17.62 5.28
N THR A 233 -9.56 17.67 6.57
CA THR A 233 -10.47 18.69 7.10
C THR A 233 -9.86 20.09 7.12
N ASP A 234 -8.56 20.21 7.42
CA ASP A 234 -7.83 21.47 7.37
C ASP A 234 -7.74 22.03 5.94
N ALA A 235 -7.75 21.15 4.93
CA ALA A 235 -7.80 21.52 3.51
C ALA A 235 -9.23 21.78 2.99
N GLY A 236 -10.26 21.67 3.84
CA GLY A 236 -11.67 21.91 3.49
C GLY A 236 -12.37 20.73 2.81
N LEU A 237 -11.72 19.56 2.71
CA LEU A 237 -12.36 18.36 2.15
C LEU A 237 -13.42 17.80 3.12
N VAL A 238 -14.53 17.35 2.55
CA VAL A 238 -15.56 16.59 3.28
C VAL A 238 -15.27 15.11 3.15
N ILE A 239 -15.17 14.41 4.26
CA ILE A 239 -14.99 12.96 4.29
C ILE A 239 -16.36 12.32 4.03
N GLU A 240 -16.54 11.71 2.85
CA GLU A 240 -17.76 10.98 2.48
C GLU A 240 -17.71 9.53 2.93
N ARG A 241 -16.54 8.89 2.81
CA ARG A 241 -16.33 7.48 3.19
C ARG A 241 -14.91 7.28 3.72
N CYS A 242 -14.80 6.39 4.71
CA CYS A 242 -13.56 5.80 5.16
C CYS A 242 -13.78 4.29 5.27
N GLU A 243 -13.00 3.51 4.54
CA GLU A 243 -13.11 2.05 4.56
C GLU A 243 -11.77 1.44 4.96
N GLU A 244 -11.84 0.37 5.74
CA GLU A 244 -10.69 -0.34 6.29
C GLU A 244 -10.81 -1.83 5.94
N PRO A 245 -10.55 -2.22 4.67
CA PRO A 245 -10.59 -3.61 4.25
C PRO A 245 -9.68 -4.47 5.12
N VAL A 246 -10.26 -5.54 5.67
CA VAL A 246 -9.55 -6.46 6.55
C VAL A 246 -8.98 -7.64 5.78
N VAL A 247 -7.93 -8.24 6.32
CA VAL A 247 -7.39 -9.53 5.82
C VAL A 247 -8.45 -10.60 6.07
N ASP A 248 -8.80 -11.34 5.03
CA ASP A 248 -9.63 -12.54 5.12
C ASP A 248 -8.78 -13.83 5.19
N GLU A 249 -9.44 -14.95 5.43
CA GLU A 249 -8.82 -16.26 5.39
C GLU A 249 -8.32 -16.55 3.95
N GLY A 250 -7.04 -16.84 3.82
CA GLY A 250 -6.41 -17.11 2.53
C GLY A 250 -5.67 -15.94 1.90
N PHE A 251 -5.49 -14.84 2.63
CA PHE A 251 -4.62 -13.75 2.23
C PHE A 251 -3.21 -14.27 1.90
N LYS A 252 -2.84 -14.17 0.63
CA LYS A 252 -1.53 -14.66 0.16
C LYS A 252 -0.47 -13.60 0.43
N THR A 253 0.22 -13.71 1.56
CA THR A 253 1.44 -12.91 1.73
C THR A 253 2.42 -13.24 0.61
N GLY A 254 3.02 -12.24 -0.01
CA GLY A 254 4.07 -12.44 -1.03
C GLY A 254 5.36 -13.10 -0.49
N LEU A 255 5.39 -13.49 0.77
CA LEU A 255 6.48 -14.19 1.44
C LEU A 255 6.21 -15.71 1.42
N GLY A 256 6.71 -16.34 0.48
CA GLY A 256 6.55 -17.63 -0.20
C GLY A 256 6.53 -18.94 0.55
N SER A 257 6.71 -19.11 1.86
CA SER A 257 6.63 -20.44 2.51
C SER A 257 5.28 -20.69 3.19
N ASP A 258 4.88 -21.97 3.30
CA ASP A 258 3.64 -22.35 3.97
C ASP A 258 3.62 -21.93 5.44
N ASP A 259 4.77 -21.93 6.10
CA ASP A 259 4.92 -21.50 7.49
C ASP A 259 4.68 -20.00 7.67
N VAL A 260 5.14 -19.17 6.71
CA VAL A 260 4.87 -17.72 6.72
C VAL A 260 3.40 -17.47 6.49
N ARG A 261 2.76 -18.17 5.56
CA ARG A 261 1.33 -18.06 5.31
C ARG A 261 0.52 -18.41 6.55
N ALA A 262 0.79 -19.55 7.16
CA ALA A 262 0.10 -19.98 8.37
C ALA A 262 0.28 -19.00 9.53
N ALA A 263 1.47 -18.46 9.72
CA ALA A 263 1.73 -17.45 10.76
C ALA A 263 1.03 -16.12 10.46
N ALA A 264 0.96 -15.71 9.18
CA ALA A 264 0.28 -14.51 8.75
C ALA A 264 -1.24 -14.62 8.88
N ASP A 265 -1.83 -15.77 8.51
CA ASP A 265 -3.26 -16.03 8.67
C ASP A 265 -3.67 -15.86 10.14
N LEU A 266 -2.90 -16.39 11.07
CA LEU A 266 -3.18 -16.30 12.50
C LEU A 266 -2.98 -14.88 13.06
N GLY A 267 -1.91 -14.21 12.65
CA GLY A 267 -1.58 -12.89 13.15
C GLY A 267 -2.40 -11.76 12.52
N LEU A 268 -2.68 -11.86 11.23
CA LEU A 268 -3.22 -10.74 10.43
C LEU A 268 -4.69 -10.85 10.09
N THR A 269 -5.30 -12.05 10.03
CA THR A 269 -6.71 -12.21 9.69
C THR A 269 -7.61 -11.35 10.58
N GLY A 270 -8.49 -10.57 9.95
CA GLY A 270 -9.38 -9.62 10.61
C GLY A 270 -8.71 -8.29 11.03
N LEU A 271 -7.41 -8.09 10.73
CA LEU A 271 -6.79 -6.77 10.85
C LEU A 271 -6.93 -6.00 9.54
N PRO A 272 -7.14 -4.68 9.58
CA PRO A 272 -7.14 -3.88 8.38
C PRO A 272 -5.71 -3.73 7.83
N LEU A 273 -5.56 -3.95 6.51
CA LEU A 273 -4.31 -3.72 5.79
C LEU A 273 -4.32 -2.44 4.97
N LEU A 274 -5.50 -2.02 4.56
CA LEU A 274 -5.73 -0.85 3.73
C LEU A 274 -6.59 0.17 4.44
N LEU A 275 -6.37 1.42 4.08
CA LEU A 275 -7.19 2.57 4.45
C LEU A 275 -7.62 3.25 3.17
N ILE A 276 -8.93 3.36 2.93
CA ILE A 276 -9.51 3.95 1.73
C ILE A 276 -10.32 5.18 2.11
N TRP A 277 -10.08 6.29 1.46
CA TRP A 277 -10.79 7.54 1.63
C TRP A 277 -11.52 7.93 0.36
N VAL A 278 -12.77 8.35 0.50
CA VAL A 278 -13.53 9.08 -0.52
C VAL A 278 -13.86 10.45 0.06
N LEU A 279 -13.34 11.49 -0.59
CA LEU A 279 -13.38 12.86 -0.11
C LEU A 279 -14.00 13.76 -1.18
N ARG A 280 -14.70 14.80 -0.75
CA ARG A 280 -15.33 15.77 -1.65
C ARG A 280 -14.71 17.16 -1.46
N ALA A 281 -14.29 17.79 -2.56
CA ALA A 281 -13.88 19.19 -2.55
C ALA A 281 -15.08 20.12 -2.34
N PRO A 282 -14.88 21.27 -1.69
CA PRO A 282 -15.92 22.27 -1.45
C PRO A 282 -16.50 22.86 -2.72
#